data_39ce9c8e003e278e81abf516a3453eac
#
_entry.id   39ce9c8e003e278e81abf516a3453eac
#
_cell.length_a   1.000
_cell.length_b   1.000
_cell.length_c   1.000
_cell.angle_alpha   90.00
_cell.angle_beta   90.00
_cell.angle_gamma   90.00
#
_symmetry.space_group_name_H-M   'P 1'
#
loop_
_entity.id
_entity.type
_entity.pdbx_description
1 polymer ?
#
loop_
_entity_poly.entity_id
_entity_poly.type
_entity_poly.pdbx_seq_one_letter_code
_entity_poly.pdbx_strand_id
1 'polypeptide(L)'
;MISVCIATYNGEKFIEKQLQSILDQTLSVDEVIICDDRSTDNTPNIIEDFIKKNGLEDSWSFSVNENNVGYCLNFYGAISKANGDLIFLCDQDDMWKPDKVQVMCDYLKQHPDTLVLGSRYQLIDGSDSHITNLKIPYYSLLDDESVEDVRVDSLIGCSWIRGFSICFRSKIKEYLVPIDVKSILAHDWYISIIGAILGKAQILNRVLCYYRFHGDNVSLSDMNRKELLGSREKRVSGLKESIDAHSYIATLCEKEKRDILNFAEFEKKRLNFLETKNPFIWFSLFFSLKHYKRYYKSLKGALRVWIGDFFYGYNINL
;
A
#
# COMPACT_ATOMS: atom_id res chain seq x y z
N MET A 1 -18.09 5.50 -14.07
CA MET A 1 -18.50 4.57 -13.00
C MET A 1 -17.39 4.53 -11.94
N ILE A 2 -17.78 4.48 -10.64
CA ILE A 2 -16.87 4.56 -9.47
C ILE A 2 -17.00 3.28 -8.66
N SER A 3 -15.88 2.56 -8.49
CA SER A 3 -15.80 1.36 -7.65
C SER A 3 -15.04 1.66 -6.36
N VAL A 4 -15.44 1.02 -5.24
CA VAL A 4 -14.66 0.96 -4.01
C VAL A 4 -14.28 -0.48 -3.73
N CYS A 5 -13.00 -0.77 -3.56
CA CYS A 5 -12.47 -2.08 -3.20
C CYS A 5 -12.07 -2.10 -1.73
N ILE A 6 -12.64 -3.01 -0.96
CA ILE A 6 -12.37 -3.18 0.47
C ILE A 6 -11.81 -4.58 0.69
N ALA A 7 -10.68 -4.67 1.39
CA ALA A 7 -10.14 -5.92 1.90
C ALA A 7 -10.36 -5.99 3.40
N THR A 8 -10.96 -7.10 3.90
CA THR A 8 -11.24 -7.28 5.33
C THR A 8 -10.59 -8.54 5.89
N TYR A 9 -10.18 -8.48 7.15
CA TYR A 9 -9.74 -9.60 7.97
C TYR A 9 -9.79 -9.24 9.45
N ASN A 10 -10.67 -9.87 10.24
CA ASN A 10 -10.85 -9.62 11.66
C ASN A 10 -11.02 -8.13 12.01
N GLY A 11 -11.96 -7.47 11.31
CA GLY A 11 -12.21 -6.04 11.40
C GLY A 11 -13.47 -5.64 12.17
N GLU A 12 -14.08 -6.53 12.95
CA GLU A 12 -15.39 -6.34 13.60
C GLU A 12 -15.52 -5.03 14.40
N LYS A 13 -14.40 -4.51 14.92
CA LYS A 13 -14.40 -3.31 15.77
C LYS A 13 -14.67 -2.02 14.99
N PHE A 14 -14.32 -1.96 13.71
CA PHE A 14 -14.28 -0.71 12.97
C PHE A 14 -15.01 -0.74 11.62
N ILE A 15 -15.24 -1.95 11.07
CA ILE A 15 -15.78 -2.10 9.71
C ILE A 15 -17.11 -1.38 9.50
N GLU A 16 -18.04 -1.41 10.46
CA GLU A 16 -19.34 -0.74 10.32
C GLU A 16 -19.18 0.78 10.14
N LYS A 17 -18.25 1.42 10.90
CA LYS A 17 -17.96 2.85 10.75
C LYS A 17 -17.35 3.17 9.40
N GLN A 18 -16.46 2.31 8.90
CA GLN A 18 -15.86 2.48 7.59
C GLN A 18 -16.92 2.37 6.49
N LEU A 19 -17.78 1.35 6.53
CA LEU A 19 -18.87 1.19 5.55
C LEU A 19 -19.82 2.38 5.58
N GLN A 20 -20.18 2.89 6.78
CA GLN A 20 -21.00 4.08 6.91
C GLN A 20 -20.33 5.31 6.28
N SER A 21 -19.02 5.49 6.43
CA SER A 21 -18.30 6.63 5.83
C SER A 21 -18.29 6.60 4.30
N ILE A 22 -18.42 5.41 3.69
CA ILE A 22 -18.58 5.27 2.23
C ILE A 22 -20.03 5.58 1.81
N LEU A 23 -21.00 5.11 2.58
CA LEU A 23 -22.42 5.38 2.31
C LEU A 23 -22.73 6.88 2.41
N ASP A 24 -22.08 7.59 3.33
CA ASP A 24 -22.28 9.02 3.59
C ASP A 24 -21.51 9.95 2.63
N GLN A 25 -20.94 9.44 1.55
CA GLN A 25 -20.24 10.28 0.57
C GLN A 25 -21.18 11.22 -0.17
N THR A 26 -20.75 12.48 -0.35
CA THR A 26 -21.52 13.51 -1.10
C THR A 26 -21.74 13.16 -2.58
N LEU A 27 -20.76 12.45 -3.17
CA LEU A 27 -20.89 11.79 -4.46
C LEU A 27 -20.97 10.28 -4.22
N SER A 28 -22.14 9.69 -4.44
CA SER A 28 -22.35 8.26 -4.27
C SER A 28 -21.45 7.45 -5.19
N VAL A 29 -20.96 6.32 -4.69
CA VAL A 29 -20.23 5.34 -5.49
C VAL A 29 -21.20 4.41 -6.21
N ASP A 30 -20.81 3.90 -7.38
CA ASP A 30 -21.67 3.03 -8.18
C ASP A 30 -21.64 1.58 -7.71
N GLU A 31 -20.49 1.12 -7.19
CA GLU A 31 -20.35 -0.22 -6.64
C GLU A 31 -19.33 -0.26 -5.49
N VAL A 32 -19.53 -1.19 -4.55
CA VAL A 32 -18.57 -1.54 -3.50
C VAL A 32 -18.30 -3.04 -3.55
N ILE A 33 -17.03 -3.41 -3.63
CA ILE A 33 -16.58 -4.80 -3.66
C ILE A 33 -15.83 -5.10 -2.37
N ILE A 34 -16.40 -5.96 -1.53
CA ILE A 34 -15.83 -6.34 -0.24
C ILE A 34 -15.35 -7.79 -0.33
N CYS A 35 -14.06 -7.99 -0.13
CA CYS A 35 -13.45 -9.32 -0.06
C CYS A 35 -12.93 -9.55 1.36
N ASP A 36 -13.47 -10.56 2.03
CA ASP A 36 -13.06 -10.98 3.35
C ASP A 36 -12.04 -12.12 3.27
N ASP A 37 -10.93 -11.97 3.97
CA ASP A 37 -9.83 -12.93 3.94
C ASP A 37 -9.98 -14.04 4.98
N ARG A 38 -11.22 -14.58 5.09
CA ARG A 38 -11.59 -15.63 6.02
C ARG A 38 -11.49 -15.19 7.48
N SER A 39 -12.15 -14.10 7.82
CA SER A 39 -12.28 -13.64 9.20
C SER A 39 -12.82 -14.70 10.13
N THR A 40 -12.35 -14.70 11.37
CA THR A 40 -12.78 -15.62 12.44
C THR A 40 -13.60 -14.92 13.53
N ASP A 41 -13.72 -13.60 13.44
CA ASP A 41 -14.56 -12.75 14.29
C ASP A 41 -15.92 -12.48 13.62
N ASN A 42 -16.67 -11.50 14.10
CA ASN A 42 -17.99 -11.17 13.58
C ASN A 42 -18.00 -10.30 12.31
N THR A 43 -16.84 -10.04 11.70
CA THR A 43 -16.71 -9.17 10.51
C THR A 43 -17.68 -9.55 9.38
N PRO A 44 -17.79 -10.84 8.94
CA PRO A 44 -18.69 -11.20 7.85
C PRO A 44 -20.15 -10.87 8.14
N ASN A 45 -20.65 -11.19 9.34
CA ASN A 45 -22.03 -10.93 9.70
C ASN A 45 -22.33 -9.42 9.74
N ILE A 46 -21.40 -8.61 10.26
CA ILE A 46 -21.56 -7.14 10.31
C ILE A 46 -21.70 -6.57 8.89
N ILE A 47 -20.90 -7.07 7.94
CA ILE A 47 -20.94 -6.61 6.54
C ILE A 47 -22.26 -7.00 5.88
N GLU A 48 -22.69 -8.26 6.01
CA GLU A 48 -23.94 -8.76 5.44
C GLU A 48 -25.16 -8.01 6.01
N ASP A 49 -25.20 -7.83 7.33
CA ASP A 49 -26.26 -7.08 8.01
C ASP A 49 -26.28 -5.61 7.58
N PHE A 50 -25.11 -4.98 7.41
CA PHE A 50 -25.01 -3.60 6.93
C PHE A 50 -25.56 -3.44 5.51
N ILE A 51 -25.16 -4.31 4.58
CA ILE A 51 -25.65 -4.32 3.19
C ILE A 51 -27.16 -4.47 3.16
N LYS A 52 -27.68 -5.47 3.84
CA LYS A 52 -29.12 -5.78 3.89
C LYS A 52 -29.95 -4.68 4.55
N LYS A 53 -29.48 -4.13 5.68
CA LYS A 53 -30.16 -3.07 6.42
C LYS A 53 -30.34 -1.80 5.61
N ASN A 54 -29.36 -1.52 4.74
CA ASN A 54 -29.34 -0.30 3.93
C ASN A 54 -29.85 -0.53 2.48
N GLY A 55 -30.29 -1.74 2.11
CA GLY A 55 -30.81 -2.07 0.78
C GLY A 55 -29.77 -1.90 -0.33
N LEU A 56 -28.53 -2.36 -0.10
CA LEU A 56 -27.39 -2.15 -0.98
C LEU A 56 -27.01 -3.38 -1.82
N GLU A 57 -27.83 -4.45 -1.78
CA GLU A 57 -27.52 -5.75 -2.40
C GLU A 57 -27.28 -5.66 -3.91
N ASP A 58 -27.86 -4.69 -4.59
CA ASP A 58 -27.71 -4.51 -6.04
C ASP A 58 -26.38 -3.81 -6.42
N SER A 59 -25.75 -3.10 -5.46
CA SER A 59 -24.56 -2.26 -5.73
C SER A 59 -23.35 -2.62 -4.87
N TRP A 60 -23.55 -3.30 -3.75
CA TRP A 60 -22.49 -3.75 -2.85
C TRP A 60 -22.37 -5.27 -2.88
N SER A 61 -21.23 -5.78 -3.28
CA SER A 61 -20.95 -7.22 -3.30
C SER A 61 -20.02 -7.61 -2.16
N PHE A 62 -20.34 -8.74 -1.51
CA PHE A 62 -19.53 -9.31 -0.44
C PHE A 62 -19.16 -10.75 -0.76
N SER A 63 -17.90 -11.12 -0.51
CA SER A 63 -17.43 -12.49 -0.66
C SER A 63 -16.35 -12.82 0.36
N VAL A 64 -16.36 -14.08 0.84
CA VAL A 64 -15.35 -14.62 1.76
C VAL A 64 -14.42 -15.56 1.00
N ASN A 65 -13.11 -15.41 1.17
CA ASN A 65 -12.11 -16.27 0.56
C ASN A 65 -12.15 -17.68 1.18
N GLU A 66 -11.87 -18.70 0.37
CA GLU A 66 -11.78 -20.09 0.86
C GLU A 66 -10.64 -20.27 1.87
N ASN A 67 -9.54 -19.55 1.66
CA ASN A 67 -8.37 -19.54 2.52
C ASN A 67 -7.90 -18.10 2.76
N ASN A 68 -7.21 -17.86 3.89
CA ASN A 68 -6.52 -16.60 4.12
C ASN A 68 -5.35 -16.49 3.14
N VAL A 69 -5.43 -15.52 2.23
CA VAL A 69 -4.45 -15.28 1.16
C VAL A 69 -3.54 -14.08 1.45
N GLY A 70 -3.82 -13.35 2.51
CA GLY A 70 -3.13 -12.11 2.90
C GLY A 70 -3.70 -10.87 2.21
N TYR A 71 -3.53 -9.73 2.87
CA TYR A 71 -4.15 -8.45 2.48
C TYR A 71 -3.90 -8.06 1.03
N CYS A 72 -2.68 -8.29 0.52
CA CYS A 72 -2.30 -7.90 -0.84
C CYS A 72 -3.11 -8.65 -1.90
N LEU A 73 -3.17 -9.98 -1.82
CA LEU A 73 -3.96 -10.81 -2.74
C LEU A 73 -5.47 -10.58 -2.55
N ASN A 74 -5.90 -10.30 -1.34
CA ASN A 74 -7.29 -9.97 -1.06
C ASN A 74 -7.71 -8.67 -1.76
N PHE A 75 -6.87 -7.62 -1.74
CA PHE A 75 -7.10 -6.41 -2.54
C PHE A 75 -7.10 -6.69 -4.04
N TYR A 76 -6.20 -7.51 -4.56
CA TYR A 76 -6.21 -7.89 -5.99
C TYR A 76 -7.49 -8.64 -6.36
N GLY A 77 -8.00 -9.49 -5.48
CA GLY A 77 -9.29 -10.15 -5.64
C GLY A 77 -10.44 -9.15 -5.78
N ALA A 78 -10.50 -8.13 -4.92
CA ALA A 78 -11.49 -7.06 -5.01
C ALA A 78 -11.31 -6.21 -6.28
N ILE A 79 -10.08 -5.76 -6.58
CA ILE A 79 -9.77 -4.95 -7.76
C ILE A 79 -10.13 -5.68 -9.06
N SER A 80 -9.91 -7.01 -9.13
CA SER A 80 -10.22 -7.79 -10.33
C SER A 80 -11.72 -7.78 -10.67
N LYS A 81 -12.58 -7.71 -9.66
CA LYS A 81 -14.04 -7.69 -9.77
C LYS A 81 -14.60 -6.28 -10.05
N ALA A 82 -13.81 -5.22 -9.81
CA ALA A 82 -14.26 -3.84 -10.00
C ALA A 82 -14.49 -3.50 -11.48
N ASN A 83 -15.60 -2.85 -11.80
CA ASN A 83 -16.01 -2.46 -13.16
C ASN A 83 -15.89 -0.96 -13.41
N GLY A 84 -15.66 -0.15 -12.38
CA GLY A 84 -15.58 1.31 -12.49
C GLY A 84 -14.35 1.79 -13.25
N ASP A 85 -14.49 2.96 -13.89
CA ASP A 85 -13.40 3.68 -14.53
C ASP A 85 -12.40 4.23 -13.50
N LEU A 86 -12.94 4.58 -12.32
CA LEU A 86 -12.19 5.03 -11.15
C LEU A 86 -12.39 4.02 -10.02
N ILE A 87 -11.28 3.58 -9.44
CA ILE A 87 -11.25 2.56 -8.39
C ILE A 87 -10.59 3.16 -7.15
N PHE A 88 -11.33 3.19 -6.05
CA PHE A 88 -10.85 3.59 -4.73
C PHE A 88 -10.45 2.36 -3.93
N LEU A 89 -9.34 2.45 -3.21
CA LEU A 89 -8.97 1.45 -2.21
C LEU A 89 -9.40 1.91 -0.82
N CYS A 90 -9.78 0.94 0.00
CA CYS A 90 -10.29 1.21 1.33
C CYS A 90 -9.86 0.10 2.29
N ASP A 91 -9.17 0.48 3.37
CA ASP A 91 -8.89 -0.43 4.49
C ASP A 91 -10.13 -0.52 5.41
N GLN A 92 -10.25 -1.58 6.18
CA GLN A 92 -11.44 -1.89 6.99
C GLN A 92 -11.62 -1.05 8.25
N ASP A 93 -10.56 -0.36 8.67
CA ASP A 93 -10.41 0.24 10.01
C ASP A 93 -10.24 1.76 10.00
N ASP A 94 -10.29 2.38 8.81
CA ASP A 94 -10.17 3.82 8.62
C ASP A 94 -11.54 4.53 8.61
N MET A 95 -11.58 5.79 8.21
CA MET A 95 -12.81 6.53 7.91
C MET A 95 -12.56 7.55 6.80
N TRP A 96 -13.51 7.70 5.89
CA TRP A 96 -13.45 8.70 4.84
C TRP A 96 -14.13 10.00 5.26
N LYS A 97 -13.62 11.16 4.80
CA LYS A 97 -14.38 12.41 4.87
C LYS A 97 -15.51 12.40 3.84
N PRO A 98 -16.64 13.04 4.13
CA PRO A 98 -17.83 12.97 3.27
C PRO A 98 -17.59 13.44 1.81
N ASP A 99 -16.62 14.31 1.57
CA ASP A 99 -16.30 14.88 0.28
C ASP A 99 -15.15 14.18 -0.47
N LYS A 100 -14.61 13.08 0.05
CA LYS A 100 -13.45 12.41 -0.54
C LYS A 100 -13.69 11.98 -1.98
N VAL A 101 -14.77 11.28 -2.25
CA VAL A 101 -15.07 10.75 -3.59
C VAL A 101 -15.29 11.91 -4.56
N GLN A 102 -16.08 12.90 -4.17
CA GLN A 102 -16.37 14.09 -5.01
C GLN A 102 -15.08 14.82 -5.40
N VAL A 103 -14.25 15.16 -4.41
CA VAL A 103 -13.01 15.92 -4.62
C VAL A 103 -12.03 15.19 -5.52
N MET A 104 -11.81 13.89 -5.28
CA MET A 104 -10.86 13.11 -6.07
C MET A 104 -11.37 12.85 -7.49
N CYS A 105 -12.66 12.61 -7.67
CA CYS A 105 -13.26 12.45 -9.00
C CYS A 105 -13.22 13.74 -9.81
N ASP A 106 -13.52 14.90 -9.21
CA ASP A 106 -13.47 16.19 -9.89
C ASP A 106 -12.03 16.52 -10.33
N TYR A 107 -11.04 16.24 -9.48
CA TYR A 107 -9.64 16.40 -9.83
C TYR A 107 -9.27 15.51 -11.03
N LEU A 108 -9.57 14.21 -10.97
CA LEU A 108 -9.24 13.26 -12.03
C LEU A 108 -9.95 13.58 -13.35
N LYS A 109 -11.17 14.14 -13.30
CA LYS A 109 -11.89 14.59 -14.49
C LYS A 109 -11.17 15.75 -15.21
N GLN A 110 -10.57 16.66 -14.46
CA GLN A 110 -9.82 17.80 -14.99
C GLN A 110 -8.40 17.42 -15.44
N HIS A 111 -7.85 16.30 -14.93
CA HIS A 111 -6.49 15.85 -15.19
C HIS A 111 -6.47 14.41 -15.76
N PRO A 112 -6.80 14.25 -17.07
CA PRO A 112 -6.96 12.92 -17.67
C PRO A 112 -5.65 12.11 -17.76
N ASP A 113 -4.49 12.74 -17.65
CA ASP A 113 -3.16 12.13 -17.60
C ASP A 113 -2.77 11.63 -16.20
N THR A 114 -3.51 12.01 -15.15
CA THR A 114 -3.35 11.46 -13.81
C THR A 114 -4.01 10.09 -13.73
N LEU A 115 -3.20 9.06 -13.55
CA LEU A 115 -3.64 7.67 -13.45
C LEU A 115 -3.85 7.20 -12.01
N VAL A 116 -3.10 7.80 -11.08
CA VAL A 116 -3.20 7.53 -9.64
C VAL A 116 -3.22 8.85 -8.88
N LEU A 117 -4.20 9.01 -8.02
CA LEU A 117 -4.31 10.14 -7.12
C LEU A 117 -4.38 9.64 -5.68
N GLY A 118 -3.43 10.04 -4.85
CA GLY A 118 -3.48 9.89 -3.40
C GLY A 118 -3.99 11.16 -2.74
N SER A 119 -4.47 11.06 -1.51
CA SER A 119 -4.80 12.19 -0.65
C SER A 119 -3.98 12.19 0.63
N ARG A 120 -3.99 13.31 1.38
CA ARG A 120 -3.51 13.33 2.76
C ARG A 120 -4.56 12.73 3.70
N TYR A 121 -4.10 12.41 4.90
CA TYR A 121 -4.94 11.82 5.94
C TYR A 121 -4.58 12.37 7.31
N GLN A 122 -5.54 12.34 8.22
CA GLN A 122 -5.37 12.68 9.62
C GLN A 122 -5.31 11.39 10.45
N LEU A 123 -4.41 11.35 11.43
CA LEU A 123 -4.33 10.22 12.37
C LEU A 123 -5.41 10.33 13.44
N ILE A 124 -6.08 9.19 13.71
CA ILE A 124 -7.02 9.03 14.81
C ILE A 124 -6.69 7.78 15.63
N ASP A 125 -7.10 7.74 16.87
CA ASP A 125 -7.01 6.55 17.73
C ASP A 125 -8.26 5.64 17.62
N GLY A 126 -8.28 4.57 18.41
CA GLY A 126 -9.42 3.64 18.46
C GLY A 126 -10.75 4.27 18.93
N SER A 127 -10.73 5.47 19.52
CA SER A 127 -11.90 6.24 19.97
C SER A 127 -12.24 7.42 19.06
N ASP A 128 -11.68 7.47 17.85
CA ASP A 128 -11.85 8.53 16.85
C ASP A 128 -11.21 9.88 17.24
N SER A 129 -10.39 9.93 18.29
CA SER A 129 -9.70 11.14 18.71
C SER A 129 -8.45 11.40 17.87
N HIS A 130 -8.19 12.67 17.52
CA HIS A 130 -7.04 13.04 16.69
C HIS A 130 -5.72 12.81 17.42
N ILE A 131 -4.76 12.16 16.75
CA ILE A 131 -3.40 11.99 17.25
C ILE A 131 -2.50 13.04 16.59
N THR A 132 -1.89 13.91 17.40
CA THR A 132 -1.03 15.00 16.91
C THR A 132 0.45 14.78 17.17
N ASN A 133 0.81 13.90 18.11
CA ASN A 133 2.19 13.75 18.62
C ASN A 133 2.94 12.55 18.04
N LEU A 134 2.36 11.80 17.12
CA LEU A 134 2.98 10.62 16.54
C LEU A 134 3.77 10.97 15.27
N LYS A 135 5.07 10.60 15.24
CA LYS A 135 5.93 10.75 14.07
C LYS A 135 5.91 9.46 13.26
N ILE A 136 5.14 9.45 12.17
CA ILE A 136 5.15 8.35 11.21
C ILE A 136 6.03 8.76 10.02
N PRO A 137 6.90 7.88 9.49
CA PRO A 137 7.65 8.15 8.27
C PRO A 137 6.71 8.50 7.11
N TYR A 138 7.06 9.54 6.36
CA TYR A 138 6.30 10.03 5.19
C TYR A 138 4.91 10.62 5.51
N TYR A 139 4.57 10.78 6.77
CA TYR A 139 3.35 11.45 7.19
C TYR A 139 3.51 12.98 7.09
N SER A 140 2.56 13.64 6.48
CA SER A 140 2.48 15.10 6.39
C SER A 140 1.03 15.53 6.51
N LEU A 141 0.77 16.51 7.37
CA LEU A 141 -0.54 17.16 7.56
C LEU A 141 -0.70 18.37 6.61
N LEU A 142 -0.19 18.31 5.39
CA LEU A 142 -0.47 19.36 4.41
C LEU A 142 -1.95 19.30 4.03
N ASP A 143 -2.62 20.44 4.10
CA ASP A 143 -4.05 20.61 3.78
C ASP A 143 -4.22 21.99 3.12
N ASP A 144 -3.43 22.24 2.06
CA ASP A 144 -3.34 23.50 1.32
C ASP A 144 -3.85 23.40 -0.12
N GLU A 145 -4.46 22.25 -0.46
CA GLU A 145 -5.00 21.93 -1.79
C GLU A 145 -3.96 21.91 -2.93
N SER A 146 -2.68 22.04 -2.61
CA SER A 146 -1.62 21.88 -3.61
C SER A 146 -1.49 20.42 -4.07
N VAL A 147 -0.80 20.21 -5.19
CA VAL A 147 -0.60 18.87 -5.76
C VAL A 147 0.88 18.58 -5.91
N GLU A 148 1.29 17.40 -5.49
CA GLU A 148 2.65 16.91 -5.62
C GLU A 148 2.72 15.78 -6.65
N ASP A 149 3.66 15.89 -7.61
CA ASP A 149 3.94 14.78 -8.52
C ASP A 149 4.74 13.70 -7.81
N VAL A 150 4.29 12.46 -7.94
CA VAL A 150 4.98 11.27 -7.44
C VAL A 150 5.91 10.75 -8.52
N ARG A 151 7.21 10.88 -8.30
CA ARG A 151 8.23 10.45 -9.25
C ARG A 151 8.55 8.98 -9.08
N VAL A 152 8.81 8.27 -10.18
CA VAL A 152 9.22 6.86 -10.18
C VAL A 152 10.42 6.62 -9.27
N ASP A 153 11.45 7.49 -9.32
CA ASP A 153 12.65 7.36 -8.50
C ASP A 153 12.37 7.42 -6.98
N SER A 154 11.29 8.09 -6.56
CA SER A 154 10.87 8.15 -5.16
C SER A 154 10.16 6.89 -4.67
N LEU A 155 9.68 6.07 -5.59
CA LEU A 155 8.99 4.81 -5.31
C LEU A 155 9.90 3.58 -5.39
N ILE A 156 11.08 3.69 -6.04
CA ILE A 156 12.01 2.57 -6.11
C ILE A 156 12.49 2.19 -4.70
N GLY A 157 12.14 0.98 -4.27
CA GLY A 157 12.50 0.42 -2.96
C GLY A 157 11.67 0.91 -1.77
N CYS A 158 10.60 1.70 -1.98
CA CYS A 158 9.78 2.21 -0.88
C CYS A 158 8.36 2.51 -1.34
N SER A 159 7.34 1.97 -0.64
CA SER A 159 5.97 2.48 -0.72
C SER A 159 5.76 3.56 0.33
N TRP A 160 5.31 4.74 -0.08
CA TRP A 160 4.99 5.84 0.83
C TRP A 160 3.61 6.46 0.60
N ILE A 161 2.92 6.03 -0.47
CA ILE A 161 1.51 6.34 -0.69
C ILE A 161 0.70 5.21 -0.07
N ARG A 162 -0.28 5.55 0.74
CA ARG A 162 -1.08 4.58 1.48
C ARG A 162 -2.28 4.14 0.66
N GLY A 163 -2.54 2.83 0.61
CA GLY A 163 -3.62 2.23 -0.17
C GLY A 163 -4.97 2.90 0.10
N PHE A 164 -5.37 3.03 1.36
CA PHE A 164 -6.65 3.65 1.76
C PHE A 164 -6.86 5.10 1.29
N SER A 165 -5.78 5.78 0.89
CA SER A 165 -5.83 7.16 0.40
C SER A 165 -5.89 7.27 -1.12
N ILE A 166 -5.83 6.13 -1.85
CA ILE A 166 -5.66 6.09 -3.31
C ILE A 166 -7.01 5.96 -4.04
N CYS A 167 -7.12 6.71 -5.13
CA CYS A 167 -8.00 6.44 -6.27
C CYS A 167 -7.16 6.28 -7.54
N PHE A 168 -7.49 5.33 -8.40
CA PHE A 168 -6.77 5.10 -9.64
C PHE A 168 -7.70 4.77 -10.80
N ARG A 169 -7.23 5.00 -12.05
CA ARG A 169 -7.97 4.63 -13.25
C ARG A 169 -7.86 3.13 -13.51
N SER A 170 -8.96 2.51 -13.91
CA SER A 170 -9.08 1.08 -14.20
C SER A 170 -8.03 0.56 -15.21
N LYS A 171 -7.53 1.42 -16.08
CA LYS A 171 -6.43 1.12 -17.03
C LYS A 171 -5.22 0.47 -16.35
N ILE A 172 -4.95 0.79 -15.07
CA ILE A 172 -3.84 0.19 -14.33
C ILE A 172 -4.03 -1.31 -14.09
N LYS A 173 -5.28 -1.81 -14.05
CA LYS A 173 -5.59 -3.22 -13.83
C LYS A 173 -4.87 -4.16 -14.81
N GLU A 174 -4.72 -3.74 -16.08
CA GLU A 174 -4.05 -4.53 -17.11
C GLU A 174 -2.60 -4.88 -16.77
N TYR A 175 -1.97 -4.08 -15.92
CA TYR A 175 -0.58 -4.21 -15.50
C TYR A 175 -0.41 -4.87 -14.12
N LEU A 176 -1.51 -5.12 -13.41
CA LEU A 176 -1.48 -5.76 -12.09
C LEU A 176 -1.53 -7.30 -12.16
N VAL A 177 -1.98 -7.86 -13.27
CA VAL A 177 -2.37 -9.27 -13.44
C VAL A 177 -1.20 -10.27 -13.54
N PRO A 178 0.01 -9.96 -14.06
CA PRO A 178 1.04 -10.96 -14.29
C PRO A 178 1.86 -11.34 -13.07
N ILE A 179 1.59 -10.76 -11.91
CA ILE A 179 2.46 -10.92 -10.76
C ILE A 179 1.90 -12.05 -9.90
N ASP A 180 2.59 -13.19 -9.89
CA ASP A 180 2.38 -14.28 -8.92
C ASP A 180 2.88 -13.78 -7.56
N VAL A 181 2.08 -12.83 -7.02
CA VAL A 181 2.51 -11.96 -5.93
C VAL A 181 2.12 -12.60 -4.60
N LYS A 182 2.99 -13.44 -4.08
CA LYS A 182 3.14 -13.59 -2.62
C LYS A 182 3.96 -12.42 -2.05
N SER A 183 3.81 -11.24 -2.64
CA SER A 183 4.76 -10.13 -2.56
C SER A 183 4.70 -9.36 -1.25
N ILE A 184 5.85 -9.12 -0.67
CA ILE A 184 6.11 -8.13 0.40
C ILE A 184 5.87 -6.70 -0.11
N LEU A 185 5.92 -6.47 -1.43
CA LEU A 185 5.57 -5.18 -2.01
C LEU A 185 4.06 -5.06 -2.11
N ALA A 186 3.50 -4.14 -1.33
CA ALA A 186 2.09 -3.93 -1.20
C ALA A 186 1.44 -3.53 -2.54
N HIS A 187 0.16 -3.88 -2.71
CA HIS A 187 -0.66 -3.53 -3.86
C HIS A 187 -0.62 -2.02 -4.18
N ASP A 188 -0.58 -1.17 -3.17
CA ASP A 188 -0.50 0.29 -3.28
C ASP A 188 0.81 0.76 -3.94
N TRP A 189 1.92 0.07 -3.68
CA TRP A 189 3.20 0.35 -4.33
C TRP A 189 3.13 0.07 -5.85
N TYR A 190 2.59 -1.11 -6.23
CA TYR A 190 2.44 -1.46 -7.65
C TYR A 190 1.56 -0.47 -8.39
N ILE A 191 0.39 -0.15 -7.84
CA ILE A 191 -0.53 0.82 -8.42
C ILE A 191 0.16 2.17 -8.61
N SER A 192 0.86 2.63 -7.59
CA SER A 192 1.49 3.95 -7.60
C SER A 192 2.65 4.03 -8.60
N ILE A 193 3.53 3.03 -8.64
CA ILE A 193 4.69 3.06 -9.55
C ILE A 193 4.26 2.85 -11.01
N ILE A 194 3.29 1.98 -11.28
CA ILE A 194 2.73 1.79 -12.62
C ILE A 194 2.05 3.09 -13.07
N GLY A 195 1.28 3.74 -12.21
CA GLY A 195 0.66 5.03 -12.52
C GLY A 195 1.67 6.12 -12.85
N ALA A 196 2.80 6.18 -12.11
CA ALA A 196 3.87 7.13 -12.37
C ALA A 196 4.64 6.85 -13.67
N ILE A 197 4.72 5.59 -14.12
CA ILE A 197 5.38 5.18 -15.36
C ILE A 197 4.48 5.45 -16.59
N LEU A 198 3.23 5.06 -16.51
CA LEU A 198 2.31 5.10 -17.66
C LEU A 198 1.64 6.46 -17.87
N GLY A 199 1.67 7.31 -16.86
CA GLY A 199 1.07 8.64 -16.89
C GLY A 199 1.59 9.48 -15.72
N LYS A 200 0.67 9.92 -14.84
CA LYS A 200 1.05 10.61 -13.60
C LYS A 200 0.47 9.89 -12.38
N ALA A 201 1.29 9.77 -11.36
CA ALA A 201 0.83 9.55 -9.98
C ALA A 201 1.01 10.86 -9.21
N GLN A 202 0.00 11.29 -8.48
CA GLN A 202 0.00 12.57 -7.78
C GLN A 202 -0.60 12.44 -6.38
N ILE A 203 -0.26 13.36 -5.49
CA ILE A 203 -0.89 13.49 -4.17
C ILE A 203 -1.54 14.86 -4.10
N LEU A 204 -2.83 14.86 -3.83
CA LEU A 204 -3.57 16.04 -3.45
C LEU A 204 -3.32 16.32 -1.96
N ASN A 205 -2.73 17.47 -1.66
CA ASN A 205 -2.48 17.93 -0.30
C ASN A 205 -3.77 18.44 0.36
N ARG A 206 -4.73 17.54 0.45
CA ARG A 206 -6.00 17.72 1.14
C ARG A 206 -6.29 16.49 2.00
N VAL A 207 -6.65 16.72 3.25
CA VAL A 207 -7.01 15.65 4.19
C VAL A 207 -8.41 15.14 3.85
N LEU A 208 -8.50 13.96 3.25
CA LEU A 208 -9.76 13.35 2.78
C LEU A 208 -10.11 12.05 3.51
N CYS A 209 -9.26 11.58 4.42
CA CYS A 209 -9.54 10.40 5.23
C CYS A 209 -8.85 10.47 6.59
N TYR A 210 -9.31 9.64 7.50
CA TYR A 210 -8.75 9.43 8.83
C TYR A 210 -8.13 8.03 8.87
N TYR A 211 -6.84 7.98 9.19
CA TYR A 211 -6.11 6.74 9.40
C TYR A 211 -6.15 6.37 10.88
N ARG A 212 -6.74 5.22 11.16
CA ARG A 212 -6.89 4.74 12.54
C ARG A 212 -5.64 4.01 13.00
N PHE A 213 -5.08 4.50 14.10
CA PHE A 213 -3.93 3.90 14.77
C PHE A 213 -4.40 3.03 15.94
N HIS A 214 -4.18 1.73 15.83
CA HIS A 214 -4.46 0.75 16.89
C HIS A 214 -3.37 -0.34 16.90
N GLY A 215 -3.38 -1.22 17.93
CA GLY A 215 -2.32 -2.22 18.12
C GLY A 215 -2.21 -3.28 17.02
N ASP A 216 -3.26 -3.45 16.21
CA ASP A 216 -3.37 -4.52 15.22
C ASP A 216 -3.12 -4.04 13.77
N ASN A 217 -2.70 -2.78 13.55
CA ASN A 217 -2.38 -2.28 12.20
C ASN A 217 -1.21 -3.03 11.58
N VAL A 218 -1.41 -3.64 10.41
CA VAL A 218 -0.37 -4.39 9.69
C VAL A 218 0.82 -3.49 9.33
N SER A 219 0.57 -2.27 8.85
CA SER A 219 1.62 -1.33 8.44
C SER A 219 2.41 -0.71 9.60
N LEU A 220 1.98 -0.91 10.84
CA LEU A 220 2.62 -0.40 12.06
C LEU A 220 3.17 -1.49 12.98
N SER A 221 2.74 -2.75 12.84
CA SER A 221 3.42 -3.89 13.43
C SER A 221 4.89 -3.94 12.97
N ASP A 222 5.16 -3.49 11.74
CA ASP A 222 6.52 -3.28 11.23
C ASP A 222 7.30 -2.18 11.98
N MET A 223 6.66 -1.32 12.75
CA MET A 223 7.34 -0.32 13.60
C MET A 223 7.74 -0.87 14.98
N ASN A 224 7.19 -1.98 15.42
CA ASN A 224 7.61 -2.66 16.63
C ASN A 224 8.99 -3.31 16.44
N ARG A 225 9.97 -2.84 17.19
CA ARG A 225 11.41 -3.13 17.05
C ARG A 225 11.80 -4.62 16.94
N LYS A 226 11.00 -5.55 17.43
CA LYS A 226 11.28 -7.00 17.41
C LYS A 226 10.82 -7.70 16.12
N GLU A 227 9.76 -7.21 15.46
CA GLU A 227 9.22 -7.80 14.22
C GLU A 227 9.84 -7.21 12.96
N LEU A 228 10.30 -5.94 12.98
CA LEU A 228 11.18 -5.35 11.95
C LEU A 228 12.44 -6.17 11.67
N LEU A 229 12.78 -6.99 12.63
CA LEU A 229 13.94 -7.85 12.59
C LEU A 229 13.59 -9.23 12.00
N GLY A 230 12.52 -9.46 11.27
CA GLY A 230 12.10 -10.72 10.67
C GLY A 230 13.24 -11.73 10.46
N SER A 231 12.93 -13.00 10.37
CA SER A 231 13.96 -14.01 10.18
C SER A 231 14.75 -13.78 8.87
N ARG A 232 15.95 -14.37 8.76
CA ARG A 232 16.73 -14.37 7.52
C ARG A 232 15.88 -14.85 6.34
N GLU A 233 15.02 -15.85 6.57
CA GLU A 233 14.13 -16.43 5.56
C GLU A 233 13.13 -15.40 5.04
N LYS A 234 12.51 -14.60 5.90
CA LYS A 234 11.62 -13.49 5.51
C LYS A 234 12.36 -12.44 4.66
N ARG A 235 13.61 -12.09 5.04
CA ARG A 235 14.42 -11.15 4.25
C ARG A 235 14.81 -11.71 2.89
N VAL A 236 15.16 -12.98 2.81
CA VAL A 236 15.52 -13.66 1.57
C VAL A 236 14.31 -13.73 0.65
N SER A 237 13.13 -14.14 1.16
CA SER A 237 11.90 -14.16 0.39
C SER A 237 11.55 -12.76 -0.14
N GLY A 238 11.56 -11.76 0.74
CA GLY A 238 11.24 -10.39 0.36
C GLY A 238 12.18 -9.76 -0.67
N LEU A 239 13.46 -10.08 -0.60
CA LEU A 239 14.39 -9.62 -1.62
C LEU A 239 14.14 -10.31 -2.98
N LYS A 240 13.82 -11.61 -3.01
CA LYS A 240 13.48 -12.31 -4.26
C LYS A 240 12.26 -11.66 -4.91
N GLU A 241 11.20 -11.47 -4.15
CA GLU A 241 9.97 -10.84 -4.62
C GLU A 241 10.22 -9.40 -5.09
N SER A 242 11.00 -8.61 -4.33
CA SER A 242 11.35 -7.25 -4.71
C SER A 242 12.17 -7.18 -6.01
N ILE A 243 13.12 -8.11 -6.20
CA ILE A 243 13.92 -8.23 -7.43
C ILE A 243 13.02 -8.54 -8.64
N ASP A 244 12.09 -9.48 -8.48
CA ASP A 244 11.16 -9.85 -9.55
C ASP A 244 10.22 -8.69 -9.89
N ALA A 245 9.71 -8.00 -8.88
CA ALA A 245 8.88 -6.82 -9.04
C ALA A 245 9.61 -5.70 -9.78
N HIS A 246 10.81 -5.32 -9.34
CA HIS A 246 11.59 -4.28 -10.03
C HIS A 246 11.96 -4.70 -11.45
N SER A 247 12.26 -5.99 -11.67
CA SER A 247 12.55 -6.51 -13.01
C SER A 247 11.34 -6.38 -13.93
N TYR A 248 10.14 -6.72 -13.45
CA TYR A 248 8.90 -6.53 -14.19
C TYR A 248 8.62 -5.05 -14.48
N ILE A 249 8.67 -4.18 -13.46
CA ILE A 249 8.44 -2.74 -13.63
C ILE A 249 9.42 -2.12 -14.64
N ALA A 250 10.67 -2.59 -14.68
CA ALA A 250 11.64 -2.14 -15.66
C ALA A 250 11.26 -2.48 -17.11
N THR A 251 10.39 -3.46 -17.35
CA THR A 251 9.86 -3.76 -18.69
C THR A 251 8.83 -2.73 -19.17
N LEU A 252 8.17 -2.05 -18.25
CA LEU A 252 7.14 -1.05 -18.52
C LEU A 252 7.69 0.37 -18.72
N CYS A 253 8.99 0.58 -18.44
CA CYS A 253 9.60 1.90 -18.38
C CYS A 253 10.90 1.98 -19.18
N GLU A 254 10.97 2.91 -20.14
CA GLU A 254 12.23 3.14 -20.86
C GLU A 254 13.13 4.19 -20.18
N LYS A 255 12.55 5.25 -19.64
CA LYS A 255 13.29 6.38 -19.07
C LYS A 255 14.01 6.03 -17.77
N GLU A 256 13.32 5.43 -16.81
CA GLU A 256 13.88 5.05 -15.50
C GLU A 256 14.37 3.60 -15.45
N LYS A 257 14.25 2.85 -16.53
CA LYS A 257 14.64 1.43 -16.65
C LYS A 257 16.01 1.13 -16.05
N ARG A 258 17.00 1.95 -16.39
CA ARG A 258 18.37 1.78 -15.89
C ARG A 258 18.45 1.90 -14.37
N ASP A 259 17.74 2.86 -13.79
CA ASP A 259 17.76 3.09 -12.33
C ASP A 259 17.04 1.98 -11.58
N ILE A 260 15.92 1.49 -12.13
CA ILE A 260 15.17 0.36 -11.59
C ILE A 260 16.02 -0.91 -11.62
N LEU A 261 16.65 -1.21 -12.76
CA LEU A 261 17.52 -2.39 -12.90
C LEU A 261 18.75 -2.30 -12.01
N ASN A 262 19.38 -1.13 -11.89
CA ASN A 262 20.50 -0.92 -10.96
C ASN A 262 20.09 -1.18 -9.50
N PHE A 263 18.86 -0.86 -9.15
CA PHE A 263 18.35 -1.16 -7.81
C PHE A 263 18.09 -2.65 -7.64
N ALA A 264 17.50 -3.33 -8.62
CA ALA A 264 17.33 -4.78 -8.60
C ALA A 264 18.67 -5.52 -8.50
N GLU A 265 19.72 -5.07 -9.22
CA GLU A 265 21.07 -5.64 -9.10
C GLU A 265 21.69 -5.41 -7.71
N PHE A 266 21.43 -4.27 -7.09
CA PHE A 266 21.81 -4.04 -5.71
C PHE A 266 21.09 -5.01 -4.75
N GLU A 267 19.79 -5.26 -4.96
CA GLU A 267 19.03 -6.24 -4.17
C GLU A 267 19.53 -7.67 -4.37
N LYS A 268 19.88 -8.07 -5.60
CA LYS A 268 20.52 -9.35 -5.90
C LYS A 268 21.84 -9.51 -5.15
N LYS A 269 22.63 -8.46 -5.04
CA LYS A 269 23.89 -8.47 -4.29
C LYS A 269 23.65 -8.65 -2.77
N ARG A 270 22.60 -8.03 -2.21
CA ARG A 270 22.17 -8.26 -0.83
C ARG A 270 21.71 -9.70 -0.63
N LEU A 271 20.88 -10.21 -1.54
CA LEU A 271 20.41 -11.59 -1.52
C LEU A 271 21.57 -12.57 -1.52
N ASN A 272 22.55 -12.40 -2.44
CA ASN A 272 23.74 -13.22 -2.51
C ASN A 272 24.54 -13.21 -1.18
N PHE A 273 24.69 -12.06 -0.54
CA PHE A 273 25.30 -12.02 0.80
C PHE A 273 24.50 -12.84 1.81
N LEU A 274 23.19 -12.68 1.89
CA LEU A 274 22.35 -13.41 2.84
C LEU A 274 22.38 -14.93 2.60
N GLU A 275 22.53 -15.37 1.36
CA GLU A 275 22.60 -16.80 1.00
C GLU A 275 23.99 -17.39 1.24
N THR A 276 25.06 -16.68 0.86
CA THR A 276 26.45 -17.19 0.90
C THR A 276 27.20 -16.86 2.17
N LYS A 277 26.74 -15.84 2.92
CA LYS A 277 27.41 -15.29 4.12
C LYS A 277 28.84 -14.77 3.86
N ASN A 278 29.15 -14.40 2.62
CA ASN A 278 30.48 -13.92 2.23
C ASN A 278 30.72 -12.50 2.75
N PRO A 279 31.64 -12.26 3.70
CA PRO A 279 31.87 -10.96 4.32
C PRO A 279 32.38 -9.91 3.32
N PHE A 280 33.06 -10.32 2.26
CA PHE A 280 33.55 -9.40 1.22
C PHE A 280 32.37 -8.80 0.41
N ILE A 281 31.32 -9.59 0.18
CA ILE A 281 30.10 -9.09 -0.46
C ILE A 281 29.44 -8.07 0.46
N TRP A 282 29.26 -8.39 1.75
CA TRP A 282 28.66 -7.45 2.71
C TRP A 282 29.43 -6.15 2.81
N PHE A 283 30.77 -6.23 2.93
CA PHE A 283 31.62 -5.04 2.98
C PHE A 283 31.48 -4.19 1.70
N SER A 284 31.44 -4.85 0.53
CA SER A 284 31.23 -4.15 -0.74
C SER A 284 29.89 -3.43 -0.87
N LEU A 285 28.86 -3.87 -0.15
CA LEU A 285 27.56 -3.21 -0.09
C LEU A 285 27.60 -1.86 0.65
N PHE A 286 28.63 -1.59 1.47
CA PHE A 286 28.85 -0.29 2.08
C PHE A 286 28.98 0.82 1.03
N PHE A 287 29.62 0.55 -0.08
CA PHE A 287 29.73 1.50 -1.19
C PHE A 287 28.41 1.74 -1.94
N SER A 288 27.37 0.98 -1.60
CA SER A 288 26.02 1.08 -2.17
C SER A 288 25.01 1.74 -1.21
N LEU A 289 25.46 2.47 -0.20
CA LEU A 289 24.60 3.14 0.80
C LEU A 289 23.55 4.08 0.16
N LYS A 290 23.82 4.63 -1.04
CA LYS A 290 22.82 5.41 -1.78
C LYS A 290 21.56 4.60 -2.10
N HIS A 291 21.70 3.30 -2.38
CA HIS A 291 20.55 2.41 -2.64
C HIS A 291 19.84 2.01 -1.34
N TYR A 292 20.57 1.80 -0.25
CA TYR A 292 19.96 1.59 1.07
C TYR A 292 19.11 2.78 1.54
N LYS A 293 19.50 4.03 1.16
CA LYS A 293 18.70 5.23 1.45
C LYS A 293 17.31 5.21 0.80
N ARG A 294 17.10 4.44 -0.27
CA ARG A 294 15.78 4.33 -0.92
C ARG A 294 14.76 3.69 0.00
N TYR A 295 15.16 2.78 0.89
CA TYR A 295 14.24 2.17 1.87
C TYR A 295 13.80 3.15 2.99
N TYR A 296 14.67 4.08 3.43
CA TYR A 296 14.41 4.89 4.62
C TYR A 296 14.70 6.39 4.45
N LYS A 297 15.06 6.85 3.27
CA LYS A 297 15.40 8.25 2.92
C LYS A 297 16.38 8.94 3.89
N SER A 298 17.11 8.19 4.75
CA SER A 298 18.07 8.72 5.71
C SER A 298 19.36 7.89 5.75
N LEU A 299 20.50 8.53 6.06
CA LEU A 299 21.77 7.82 6.21
C LEU A 299 21.72 6.85 7.41
N LYS A 300 21.10 7.25 8.52
CA LYS A 300 20.93 6.41 9.72
C LYS A 300 20.10 5.17 9.38
N GLY A 301 19.02 5.31 8.63
CA GLY A 301 18.21 4.19 8.17
C GLY A 301 18.98 3.26 7.22
N ALA A 302 19.72 3.83 6.26
CA ALA A 302 20.56 3.06 5.35
C ALA A 302 21.60 2.20 6.07
N LEU A 303 22.34 2.79 7.02
CA LEU A 303 23.32 2.07 7.84
C LEU A 303 22.66 0.99 8.71
N ARG A 304 21.48 1.27 9.26
CA ARG A 304 20.74 0.27 10.05
C ARG A 304 20.37 -0.96 9.24
N VAL A 305 19.90 -0.78 7.98
CA VAL A 305 19.56 -1.92 7.11
C VAL A 305 20.82 -2.69 6.71
N TRP A 306 21.91 -1.99 6.33
CA TRP A 306 23.19 -2.61 5.99
C TRP A 306 23.77 -3.42 7.15
N ILE A 307 23.79 -2.86 8.36
CA ILE A 307 24.22 -3.58 9.58
C ILE A 307 23.26 -4.75 9.86
N GLY A 308 21.96 -4.54 9.72
CA GLY A 308 20.95 -5.57 9.87
C GLY A 308 21.18 -6.75 8.93
N ASP A 309 21.55 -6.53 7.67
CA ASP A 309 21.88 -7.61 6.73
C ASP A 309 23.03 -8.49 7.26
N PHE A 310 24.05 -7.90 7.93
CA PHE A 310 25.13 -8.67 8.56
C PHE A 310 24.62 -9.61 9.66
N PHE A 311 23.89 -9.07 10.63
CA PHE A 311 23.36 -9.86 11.75
C PHE A 311 22.46 -11.01 11.27
N TYR A 312 21.58 -10.73 10.28
CA TYR A 312 20.72 -11.77 9.71
C TYR A 312 21.49 -12.77 8.85
N GLY A 313 22.48 -12.32 8.10
CA GLY A 313 23.33 -13.21 7.32
C GLY A 313 23.99 -14.27 8.19
N TYR A 314 24.42 -13.90 9.38
CA TYR A 314 25.09 -14.80 10.33
C TYR A 314 24.19 -15.40 11.42
N ASN A 315 22.84 -15.17 11.35
CA ASN A 315 21.87 -15.62 12.36
C ASN A 315 22.21 -15.13 13.79
N ILE A 316 22.76 -13.93 13.92
CA ILE A 316 23.08 -13.33 15.22
C ILE A 316 21.84 -12.56 15.70
N ASN A 317 21.22 -13.02 16.79
CA ASN A 317 20.12 -12.32 17.43
C ASN A 317 20.63 -11.03 18.09
N LEU A 318 19.98 -9.90 17.79
CA LEU A 318 20.23 -8.60 18.41
C LEU A 318 19.36 -8.41 19.66
#